data_7db47f83534b6e05bfa3f9e64ab7d5c4
#
_entry.id   7db47f83534b6e05bfa3f9e64ab7d5c4
#
_cell.length_a   1.000
_cell.length_b   1.000
_cell.length_c   1.000
_cell.angle_alpha   90.00
_cell.angle_beta   90.00
_cell.angle_gamma   90.00
#
_symmetry.space_group_name_H-M   'P 1'
#
loop_
_entity.id
_entity.type
_entity.pdbx_description
1 polymer ?
#
loop_
_entity_poly.entity_id
_entity_poly.type
_entity_poly.pdbx_seq_one_letter_code
_entity_poly.pdbx_strand_id
1 'polypeptide(L)'
;MKKFAVILAGCGRKDGTEINEAISLLLSIEQHGCEYQCFAPNRLQTEVVDHFTEKLVKDEKRNILVEAARIARGKILPVEQFKAEDYDALFFSGGYGVAKNLCDYAYKGAAMEVKPDVARVILEMHEARKPIGAMCIAPVMLARLIPDVCVTLGAEGTPDADNVREWGANHVQTENGDVCADNEKLVFTTPAYMLDATLKDVYDGAYNMVDAVVDFLDGK
;
A
#
# COMPACT_ATOMS: atom_id res chain seq x y z
N MET A 1 7.40 -20.80 -8.52
CA MET A 1 7.70 -19.34 -8.61
C MET A 1 6.68 -18.66 -7.72
N LYS A 2 7.12 -17.77 -6.83
CA LYS A 2 6.21 -17.05 -5.92
C LYS A 2 5.35 -16.07 -6.72
N LYS A 3 4.11 -15.89 -6.32
CA LYS A 3 3.15 -15.01 -6.98
C LYS A 3 2.53 -14.05 -5.98
N PHE A 4 2.63 -12.75 -6.23
CA PHE A 4 2.19 -11.70 -5.31
C PHE A 4 0.98 -10.95 -5.86
N ALA A 5 0.08 -10.54 -4.96
CA ALA A 5 -0.98 -9.61 -5.28
C ALA A 5 -0.52 -8.18 -4.98
N VAL A 6 -0.84 -7.23 -5.86
CA VAL A 6 -0.54 -5.80 -5.65
C VAL A 6 -1.82 -5.00 -5.79
N ILE A 7 -2.23 -4.31 -4.74
CA ILE A 7 -3.43 -3.47 -4.75
C ILE A 7 -3.05 -2.02 -5.09
N LEU A 8 -3.70 -1.49 -6.12
CA LEU A 8 -3.55 -0.11 -6.59
C LEU A 8 -4.83 0.70 -6.30
N ALA A 9 -4.67 2.00 -6.14
CA ALA A 9 -5.72 2.94 -5.72
C ALA A 9 -6.13 3.95 -6.81
N GLY A 10 -5.84 3.65 -8.08
CA GLY A 10 -5.91 4.59 -9.21
C GLY A 10 -4.52 4.91 -9.76
N CYS A 11 -4.33 6.06 -10.39
CA CYS A 11 -3.06 6.49 -10.98
C CYS A 11 -2.84 8.00 -10.77
N GLY A 12 -1.86 8.36 -9.95
CA GLY A 12 -1.48 9.72 -9.62
C GLY A 12 -1.45 10.00 -8.13
N ARG A 13 -0.39 10.66 -7.66
CA ARG A 13 -0.09 10.90 -6.24
C ARG A 13 -1.28 11.48 -5.45
N LYS A 14 -2.00 12.46 -6.01
CA LYS A 14 -3.00 13.26 -5.27
C LYS A 14 -4.38 12.61 -5.17
N ASP A 15 -4.74 11.74 -6.10
CA ASP A 15 -6.08 11.13 -6.19
C ASP A 15 -6.08 9.62 -6.50
N GLY A 16 -4.90 9.04 -6.64
CA GLY A 16 -4.67 7.64 -6.95
C GLY A 16 -3.40 7.09 -6.29
N THR A 17 -2.86 6.05 -6.91
CA THR A 17 -1.59 5.44 -6.55
C THR A 17 -0.42 6.38 -6.88
N GLU A 18 0.55 6.49 -5.99
CA GLU A 18 1.82 7.15 -6.29
C GLU A 18 2.59 6.29 -7.31
N ILE A 19 2.91 6.90 -8.46
CA ILE A 19 3.39 6.17 -9.64
C ILE A 19 4.80 5.61 -9.41
N ASN A 20 5.70 6.41 -8.82
CA ASN A 20 7.08 5.99 -8.58
C ASN A 20 7.15 4.84 -7.58
N GLU A 21 6.34 4.89 -6.53
CA GLU A 21 6.23 3.81 -5.54
C GLU A 21 5.71 2.53 -6.18
N ALA A 22 4.65 2.62 -6.97
CA ALA A 22 4.10 1.45 -7.66
C ALA A 22 5.11 0.83 -8.62
N ILE A 23 5.78 1.63 -9.45
CA ILE A 23 6.78 1.12 -10.40
C ILE A 23 7.98 0.52 -9.67
N SER A 24 8.46 1.16 -8.60
CA SER A 24 9.53 0.64 -7.75
C SER A 24 9.16 -0.71 -7.15
N LEU A 25 7.95 -0.85 -6.64
CA LEU A 25 7.43 -2.11 -6.08
C LEU A 25 7.35 -3.22 -7.14
N LEU A 26 6.72 -2.95 -8.30
CA LEU A 26 6.58 -3.94 -9.37
C LEU A 26 7.95 -4.39 -9.91
N LEU A 27 8.88 -3.44 -10.09
CA LEU A 27 10.24 -3.73 -10.52
C LEU A 27 10.97 -4.60 -9.50
N SER A 28 10.84 -4.28 -8.20
CA SER A 28 11.46 -5.07 -7.13
C SER A 28 10.94 -6.50 -7.08
N ILE A 29 9.65 -6.72 -7.30
CA ILE A 29 9.05 -8.06 -7.38
C ILE A 29 9.65 -8.86 -8.56
N GLU A 30 9.77 -8.24 -9.75
CA GLU A 30 10.37 -8.89 -10.92
C GLU A 30 11.86 -9.20 -10.70
N GLN A 31 12.62 -8.32 -10.06
CA GLN A 31 14.04 -8.53 -9.74
C GLN A 31 14.28 -9.70 -8.78
N HIS A 32 13.32 -10.00 -7.90
CA HIS A 32 13.36 -11.20 -7.06
C HIS A 32 12.86 -12.47 -7.76
N GLY A 33 12.59 -12.41 -9.07
CA GLY A 33 12.13 -13.54 -9.85
C GLY A 33 10.72 -14.01 -9.48
N CYS A 34 9.91 -13.12 -8.93
CA CYS A 34 8.52 -13.37 -8.56
C CYS A 34 7.54 -12.84 -9.62
N GLU A 35 6.35 -13.43 -9.68
CA GLU A 35 5.24 -12.93 -10.49
C GLU A 35 4.34 -12.03 -9.66
N TYR A 36 3.61 -11.14 -10.32
CA TYR A 36 2.56 -10.36 -9.66
C TYR A 36 1.27 -10.27 -10.49
N GLN A 37 0.18 -10.04 -9.77
CA GLN A 37 -1.11 -9.66 -10.33
C GLN A 37 -1.58 -8.38 -9.64
N CYS A 38 -1.80 -7.33 -10.43
CA CYS A 38 -2.38 -6.08 -9.92
C CYS A 38 -3.89 -6.21 -9.76
N PHE A 39 -4.42 -5.53 -8.74
CA PHE A 39 -5.84 -5.39 -8.44
C PHE A 39 -6.17 -3.95 -8.13
N ALA A 40 -7.41 -3.55 -8.37
CA ALA A 40 -7.95 -2.29 -7.88
C ALA A 40 -9.47 -2.36 -7.70
N PRO A 41 -10.07 -1.54 -6.83
CA PRO A 41 -11.53 -1.46 -6.74
C PRO A 41 -12.17 -0.97 -8.03
N ASN A 42 -13.26 -1.59 -8.45
CA ASN A 42 -14.01 -1.15 -9.63
C ASN A 42 -15.13 -0.17 -9.25
N ARG A 43 -14.74 1.02 -8.80
CA ARG A 43 -15.65 2.12 -8.44
C ARG A 43 -15.03 3.47 -8.75
N LEU A 44 -15.83 4.54 -8.64
CA LEU A 44 -15.34 5.89 -8.86
C LEU A 44 -14.36 6.31 -7.76
N GLN A 45 -13.33 7.08 -8.15
CA GLN A 45 -12.49 7.82 -7.22
C GLN A 45 -13.33 8.81 -6.41
N THR A 46 -12.92 9.08 -5.18
CA THR A 46 -13.59 10.04 -4.31
C THR A 46 -13.53 11.45 -4.90
N GLU A 47 -12.40 11.78 -5.51
CA GLU A 47 -12.16 13.05 -6.18
C GLU A 47 -11.18 12.89 -7.35
N VAL A 48 -11.12 13.89 -8.22
CA VAL A 48 -10.15 13.99 -9.31
C VAL A 48 -9.33 15.25 -9.12
N VAL A 49 -8.01 15.13 -9.24
CA VAL A 49 -7.06 16.23 -9.06
C VAL A 49 -6.27 16.46 -10.34
N ASP A 50 -6.21 17.70 -10.80
CA ASP A 50 -5.23 18.13 -11.80
C ASP A 50 -3.85 18.19 -11.14
N HIS A 51 -2.96 17.27 -11.48
CA HIS A 51 -1.64 17.15 -10.88
C HIS A 51 -0.69 18.29 -11.21
N PHE A 52 -0.93 19.07 -12.27
CA PHE A 52 -0.13 20.24 -12.61
C PHE A 52 -0.48 21.45 -11.73
N THR A 53 -1.77 21.67 -11.51
CA THR A 53 -2.25 22.79 -10.70
C THR A 53 -2.52 22.43 -9.25
N GLU A 54 -2.51 21.13 -8.91
CA GLU A 54 -2.88 20.52 -7.63
C GLU A 54 -4.31 20.84 -7.17
N LYS A 55 -5.20 21.22 -8.11
CA LYS A 55 -6.58 21.59 -7.80
C LYS A 55 -7.56 20.49 -8.13
N LEU A 56 -8.64 20.44 -7.34
CA LEU A 56 -9.77 19.57 -7.62
C LEU A 56 -10.45 19.91 -8.94
N VAL A 57 -10.75 18.90 -9.75
CA VAL A 57 -11.53 18.98 -10.99
C VAL A 57 -12.95 18.52 -10.69
N LYS A 58 -13.87 19.47 -10.44
CA LYS A 58 -15.20 19.18 -9.90
C LYS A 58 -16.12 18.41 -10.83
N ASP A 59 -15.97 18.59 -12.14
CA ASP A 59 -16.87 18.04 -13.16
C ASP A 59 -16.34 16.77 -13.82
N GLU A 60 -15.20 16.25 -13.35
CA GLU A 60 -14.61 15.01 -13.84
C GLU A 60 -14.83 13.86 -12.85
N LYS A 61 -15.09 12.67 -13.40
CA LYS A 61 -15.18 11.42 -12.64
C LYS A 61 -14.26 10.40 -13.28
N ARG A 62 -13.46 9.72 -12.46
CA ARG A 62 -12.57 8.63 -12.89
C ARG A 62 -12.85 7.36 -12.11
N ASN A 63 -12.69 6.23 -12.76
CA ASN A 63 -12.83 4.93 -12.12
C ASN A 63 -11.45 4.44 -11.66
N ILE A 64 -11.34 3.99 -10.41
CA ILE A 64 -10.08 3.57 -9.78
C ILE A 64 -9.39 2.47 -10.60
N LEU A 65 -10.13 1.42 -10.99
CA LEU A 65 -9.59 0.31 -11.77
C LEU A 65 -9.09 0.76 -13.15
N VAL A 66 -9.84 1.63 -13.83
CA VAL A 66 -9.48 2.17 -15.16
C VAL A 66 -8.21 3.00 -15.08
N GLU A 67 -8.09 3.85 -14.06
CA GLU A 67 -6.86 4.63 -13.85
C GLU A 67 -5.68 3.74 -13.45
N ALA A 68 -5.88 2.81 -12.52
CA ALA A 68 -4.83 1.87 -12.08
C ALA A 68 -4.31 0.98 -13.24
N ALA A 69 -5.16 0.69 -14.22
CA ALA A 69 -4.77 -0.07 -15.41
C ALA A 69 -3.66 0.61 -16.23
N ARG A 70 -3.47 1.92 -16.10
CA ARG A 70 -2.37 2.66 -16.74
C ARG A 70 -1.01 2.20 -16.21
N ILE A 71 -0.89 2.03 -14.88
CA ILE A 71 0.31 1.51 -14.22
C ILE A 71 0.52 0.04 -14.59
N ALA A 72 -0.54 -0.77 -14.48
CA ALA A 72 -0.51 -2.21 -14.74
C ALA A 72 -0.49 -2.58 -16.24
N ARG A 73 -0.45 -1.60 -17.16
CA ARG A 73 -0.47 -1.81 -18.61
C ARG A 73 -1.65 -2.69 -19.08
N GLY A 74 -2.81 -2.48 -18.46
CA GLY A 74 -4.04 -3.24 -18.74
C GLY A 74 -4.12 -4.60 -18.05
N LYS A 75 -3.05 -5.10 -17.44
CA LYS A 75 -3.03 -6.40 -16.73
C LYS A 75 -3.45 -6.23 -15.28
N ILE A 76 -4.73 -6.00 -15.06
CA ILE A 76 -5.30 -5.73 -13.73
C ILE A 76 -6.68 -6.37 -13.61
N LEU A 77 -7.03 -6.80 -12.41
CA LEU A 77 -8.34 -7.38 -12.09
C LEU A 77 -9.08 -6.53 -11.05
N PRO A 78 -10.42 -6.56 -11.04
CA PRO A 78 -11.18 -5.99 -9.94
C PRO A 78 -10.84 -6.67 -8.61
N VAL A 79 -10.75 -5.90 -7.52
CA VAL A 79 -10.41 -6.42 -6.18
C VAL A 79 -11.41 -7.48 -5.69
N GLU A 80 -12.63 -7.48 -6.19
CA GLU A 80 -13.66 -8.47 -5.91
C GLU A 80 -13.28 -9.88 -6.39
N GLN A 81 -12.38 -9.99 -7.36
CA GLN A 81 -11.85 -11.25 -7.89
C GLN A 81 -10.63 -11.78 -7.12
N PHE A 82 -10.13 -11.02 -6.15
CA PHE A 82 -9.03 -11.47 -5.32
C PHE A 82 -9.41 -12.68 -4.49
N LYS A 83 -8.49 -13.65 -4.42
CA LYS A 83 -8.55 -14.83 -3.55
C LYS A 83 -7.18 -15.02 -2.89
N ALA A 84 -7.15 -15.04 -1.57
CA ALA A 84 -5.90 -15.18 -0.82
C ALA A 84 -5.14 -16.48 -1.13
N GLU A 85 -5.86 -17.55 -1.49
CA GLU A 85 -5.26 -18.86 -1.85
C GLU A 85 -4.35 -18.81 -3.08
N ASP A 86 -4.58 -17.88 -4.01
CA ASP A 86 -3.86 -17.77 -5.27
C ASP A 86 -2.52 -17.02 -5.16
N TYR A 87 -2.19 -16.44 -4.00
CA TYR A 87 -1.03 -15.56 -3.81
C TYR A 87 -0.23 -15.91 -2.57
N ASP A 88 1.09 -15.74 -2.64
CA ASP A 88 2.02 -16.00 -1.53
C ASP A 88 2.21 -14.78 -0.63
N ALA A 89 2.02 -13.57 -1.17
CA ALA A 89 2.06 -12.30 -0.43
C ALA A 89 1.13 -11.26 -1.06
N LEU A 90 0.81 -10.22 -0.28
CA LEU A 90 0.02 -9.05 -0.68
C LEU A 90 0.84 -7.79 -0.51
N PHE A 91 0.76 -6.87 -1.47
CA PHE A 91 1.43 -5.57 -1.39
C PHE A 91 0.50 -4.40 -1.68
N PHE A 92 0.77 -3.27 -1.01
CA PHE A 92 0.16 -1.98 -1.26
C PHE A 92 1.24 -0.94 -1.53
N SER A 93 1.17 -0.24 -2.66
CA SER A 93 1.88 1.02 -2.84
C SER A 93 1.10 2.15 -2.17
N GLY A 94 1.72 3.32 -2.03
CA GLY A 94 1.05 4.45 -1.42
C GLY A 94 0.40 5.42 -2.41
N GLY A 95 0.40 6.69 -2.06
CA GLY A 95 -0.31 7.77 -2.71
C GLY A 95 -1.60 8.14 -1.98
N TYR A 96 -2.07 9.39 -2.18
CA TYR A 96 -3.31 9.86 -1.54
C TYR A 96 -4.55 9.04 -1.92
N GLY A 97 -4.52 8.33 -3.05
CA GLY A 97 -5.59 7.41 -3.41
C GLY A 97 -5.80 6.27 -2.40
N VAL A 98 -4.76 5.84 -1.69
CA VAL A 98 -4.93 4.90 -0.58
C VAL A 98 -5.80 5.51 0.50
N ALA A 99 -5.44 6.72 0.97
CA ALA A 99 -6.13 7.42 2.04
C ALA A 99 -7.52 7.96 1.65
N LYS A 100 -7.85 8.02 0.35
CA LYS A 100 -9.12 8.56 -0.18
C LYS A 100 -10.04 7.49 -0.77
N ASN A 101 -9.47 6.48 -1.44
CA ASN A 101 -10.20 5.50 -2.24
C ASN A 101 -10.23 4.11 -1.60
N LEU A 102 -9.15 3.67 -0.93
CA LEU A 102 -9.09 2.38 -0.24
C LEU A 102 -9.58 2.46 1.21
N CYS A 103 -9.45 3.61 1.82
CA CYS A 103 -10.04 4.00 3.11
C CYS A 103 -10.52 5.45 3.03
N ASP A 104 -10.92 6.04 4.15
CA ASP A 104 -11.31 7.45 4.24
C ASP A 104 -10.42 8.26 5.20
N TYR A 105 -9.19 7.81 5.38
CA TYR A 105 -8.20 8.40 6.28
C TYR A 105 -7.94 9.88 6.01
N ALA A 106 -7.83 10.27 4.74
CA ALA A 106 -7.60 11.66 4.34
C ALA A 106 -8.69 12.64 4.81
N TYR A 107 -9.87 12.14 5.17
CA TYR A 107 -11.03 12.94 5.60
C TYR A 107 -11.35 12.78 7.08
N LYS A 108 -11.09 11.62 7.66
CA LYS A 108 -11.51 11.28 9.02
C LYS A 108 -10.36 11.09 10.02
N GLY A 109 -9.09 11.08 9.56
CA GLY A 109 -7.95 10.86 10.45
C GLY A 109 -8.12 9.59 11.27
N ALA A 110 -7.97 9.69 12.60
CA ALA A 110 -8.09 8.56 13.52
C ALA A 110 -9.45 7.83 13.47
N ALA A 111 -10.53 8.51 13.08
CA ALA A 111 -11.86 7.90 12.94
C ALA A 111 -12.07 7.18 11.59
N MET A 112 -11.00 6.90 10.85
CA MET A 112 -11.07 6.28 9.54
C MET A 112 -11.68 4.88 9.55
N GLU A 113 -12.24 4.52 8.39
CA GLU A 113 -12.67 3.17 8.06
C GLU A 113 -12.02 2.70 6.76
N VAL A 114 -11.51 1.47 6.75
CA VAL A 114 -11.05 0.81 5.53
C VAL A 114 -12.26 0.31 4.74
N LYS A 115 -12.27 0.51 3.42
CA LYS A 115 -13.38 0.06 2.58
C LYS A 115 -13.55 -1.46 2.68
N PRO A 116 -14.80 -1.98 2.76
CA PRO A 116 -15.04 -3.39 3.09
C PRO A 116 -14.36 -4.40 2.16
N ASP A 117 -14.29 -4.12 0.87
CA ASP A 117 -13.62 -4.95 -0.13
C ASP A 117 -12.10 -5.01 0.07
N VAL A 118 -11.48 -3.89 0.48
CA VAL A 118 -10.04 -3.81 0.79
C VAL A 118 -9.76 -4.45 2.16
N ALA A 119 -10.59 -4.17 3.16
CA ALA A 119 -10.48 -4.79 4.48
C ALA A 119 -10.54 -6.31 4.40
N ARG A 120 -11.47 -6.86 3.57
CA ARG A 120 -11.58 -8.30 3.31
C ARG A 120 -10.24 -8.87 2.80
N VAL A 121 -9.63 -8.24 1.79
CA VAL A 121 -8.36 -8.72 1.21
C VAL A 121 -7.23 -8.74 2.25
N ILE A 122 -7.12 -7.69 3.07
CA ILE A 122 -6.11 -7.61 4.13
C ILE A 122 -6.33 -8.73 5.17
N LEU A 123 -7.57 -8.88 5.63
CA LEU A 123 -7.90 -9.86 6.68
C LEU A 123 -7.75 -11.29 6.20
N GLU A 124 -8.20 -11.61 4.96
CA GLU A 124 -8.00 -12.94 4.36
C GLU A 124 -6.52 -13.33 4.29
N MET A 125 -5.63 -12.42 3.89
CA MET A 125 -4.18 -12.67 3.85
C MET A 125 -3.60 -12.84 5.25
N HIS A 126 -3.99 -11.98 6.19
CA HIS A 126 -3.53 -12.06 7.57
C HIS A 126 -3.98 -13.35 8.26
N GLU A 127 -5.25 -13.74 8.12
CA GLU A 127 -5.80 -15.00 8.65
C GLU A 127 -5.12 -16.24 8.03
N ALA A 128 -4.79 -16.16 6.74
CA ALA A 128 -4.03 -17.19 6.03
C ALA A 128 -2.55 -17.25 6.42
N ARG A 129 -2.08 -16.37 7.32
CA ARG A 129 -0.66 -16.27 7.74
C ARG A 129 0.28 -16.03 6.56
N LYS A 130 -0.12 -15.16 5.63
CA LYS A 130 0.67 -14.76 4.47
C LYS A 130 1.20 -13.34 4.64
N PRO A 131 2.44 -13.04 4.18
CA PRO A 131 3.05 -11.72 4.32
C PRO A 131 2.24 -10.61 3.64
N ILE A 132 2.23 -9.43 4.28
CA ILE A 132 1.64 -8.21 3.74
C ILE A 132 2.68 -7.10 3.75
N GLY A 133 3.02 -6.56 2.58
CA GLY A 133 3.90 -5.40 2.42
C GLY A 133 3.08 -4.12 2.19
N ALA A 134 3.48 -3.01 2.80
CA ALA A 134 2.86 -1.71 2.56
C ALA A 134 3.87 -0.57 2.66
N MET A 135 3.73 0.43 1.78
CA MET A 135 4.65 1.57 1.76
C MET A 135 3.92 2.91 1.82
N CYS A 136 4.65 3.95 2.21
CA CYS A 136 4.17 5.32 2.32
C CYS A 136 3.01 5.44 3.33
N ILE A 137 1.83 5.87 2.88
CA ILE A 137 0.63 6.00 3.72
C ILE A 137 -0.16 4.69 3.88
N ALA A 138 0.10 3.67 3.07
CA ALA A 138 -0.69 2.43 3.08
C ALA A 138 -0.67 1.66 4.43
N PRO A 139 0.40 1.69 5.24
CA PRO A 139 0.43 1.05 6.55
C PRO A 139 -0.68 1.48 7.51
N VAL A 140 -1.31 2.66 7.35
CA VAL A 140 -2.45 3.08 8.18
C VAL A 140 -3.61 2.10 8.11
N MET A 141 -3.83 1.44 6.96
CA MET A 141 -4.89 0.45 6.82
C MET A 141 -4.58 -0.82 7.62
N LEU A 142 -3.31 -1.25 7.64
CA LEU A 142 -2.85 -2.41 8.40
C LEU A 142 -2.94 -2.13 9.90
N ALA A 143 -2.45 -0.97 10.35
CA ALA A 143 -2.54 -0.53 11.74
C ALA A 143 -3.98 -0.44 12.25
N ARG A 144 -4.93 -0.06 11.37
CA ARG A 144 -6.35 0.04 11.73
C ARG A 144 -7.05 -1.32 11.85
N LEU A 145 -6.59 -2.34 11.12
CA LEU A 145 -7.25 -3.64 11.00
C LEU A 145 -6.58 -4.76 11.81
N ILE A 146 -5.26 -4.68 12.02
CA ILE A 146 -4.47 -5.74 12.66
C ILE A 146 -4.02 -5.25 14.04
N PRO A 147 -4.57 -5.80 15.14
CA PRO A 147 -4.19 -5.38 16.49
C PRO A 147 -2.71 -5.61 16.78
N ASP A 148 -2.11 -4.69 17.54
CA ASP A 148 -0.72 -4.74 18.02
C ASP A 148 0.35 -4.84 16.93
N VAL A 149 -0.01 -4.60 15.65
CA VAL A 149 0.95 -4.66 14.53
C VAL A 149 1.99 -3.56 14.64
N CYS A 150 3.24 -3.87 14.27
CA CYS A 150 4.31 -2.89 14.11
C CYS A 150 4.35 -2.40 12.66
N VAL A 151 4.29 -1.08 12.47
CA VAL A 151 4.36 -0.43 11.14
C VAL A 151 5.23 0.82 11.19
N THR A 152 5.75 1.24 10.04
CA THR A 152 6.36 2.55 9.91
C THR A 152 5.57 3.46 8.96
N LEU A 153 5.56 4.74 9.31
CA LEU A 153 5.17 5.89 8.49
C LEU A 153 6.31 6.91 8.45
N GLY A 154 7.55 6.43 8.73
CA GLY A 154 8.77 7.24 8.75
C GLY A 154 9.01 7.90 10.10
N ALA A 155 8.80 9.20 10.18
CA ALA A 155 9.18 10.02 11.33
C ALA A 155 8.25 9.87 12.53
N GLU A 156 8.82 9.98 13.72
CA GLU A 156 8.08 10.14 14.98
C GLU A 156 7.50 11.55 15.11
N GLY A 157 6.51 11.70 16.01
CA GLY A 157 5.90 12.98 16.34
C GLY A 157 5.01 13.55 15.22
N THR A 158 4.61 12.72 14.28
CA THR A 158 3.64 13.06 13.24
C THR A 158 2.22 12.67 13.64
N PRO A 159 1.18 13.37 13.14
CA PRO A 159 -0.20 12.97 13.39
C PRO A 159 -0.49 11.53 12.94
N ASP A 160 0.17 11.05 11.88
CA ASP A 160 0.00 9.70 11.37
C ASP A 160 0.55 8.65 12.35
N ALA A 161 1.73 8.89 12.95
CA ALA A 161 2.32 8.05 13.99
C ALA A 161 1.43 8.02 15.26
N ASP A 162 0.85 9.15 15.64
CA ASP A 162 -0.04 9.25 16.79
C ASP A 162 -1.35 8.48 16.55
N ASN A 163 -1.93 8.56 15.34
CA ASN A 163 -3.12 7.79 14.99
C ASN A 163 -2.87 6.27 15.03
N VAL A 164 -1.70 5.81 14.55
CA VAL A 164 -1.30 4.39 14.65
C VAL A 164 -1.36 3.92 16.11
N ARG A 165 -0.81 4.70 17.04
CA ARG A 165 -0.84 4.38 18.48
C ARG A 165 -2.24 4.43 19.07
N GLU A 166 -3.07 5.39 18.63
CA GLU A 166 -4.47 5.50 19.07
C GLU A 166 -5.27 4.24 18.71
N TRP A 167 -4.95 3.57 17.59
CA TRP A 167 -5.58 2.30 17.20
C TRP A 167 -5.02 1.08 17.94
N GLY A 168 -4.03 1.24 18.83
CA GLY A 168 -3.39 0.15 19.56
C GLY A 168 -2.31 -0.58 18.76
N ALA A 169 -1.88 -0.02 17.62
CA ALA A 169 -0.74 -0.52 16.87
C ALA A 169 0.57 0.20 17.30
N ASN A 170 1.71 -0.30 16.84
CA ASN A 170 3.03 0.20 17.20
C ASN A 170 3.66 0.92 16.00
N HIS A 171 3.90 2.23 16.13
CA HIS A 171 4.69 2.97 15.14
C HIS A 171 6.18 2.85 15.45
N VAL A 172 6.97 2.53 14.44
CA VAL A 172 8.43 2.43 14.49
C VAL A 172 9.03 3.49 13.57
N GLN A 173 9.88 4.37 14.11
CA GLN A 173 10.62 5.33 13.29
C GLN A 173 11.62 4.59 12.40
N THR A 174 11.71 5.02 11.14
CA THR A 174 12.66 4.50 10.16
C THR A 174 13.23 5.64 9.31
N GLU A 175 14.37 5.38 8.70
CA GLU A 175 15.01 6.26 7.73
C GLU A 175 14.65 5.86 6.29
N ASN A 176 15.10 6.63 5.31
CA ASN A 176 14.92 6.34 3.89
C ASN A 176 15.50 4.96 3.53
N GLY A 177 14.71 4.12 2.86
CA GLY A 177 15.11 2.78 2.45
C GLY A 177 14.95 1.70 3.52
N ASP A 178 14.70 2.06 4.78
CA ASP A 178 14.50 1.09 5.85
C ASP A 178 13.17 0.35 5.74
N VAL A 179 13.12 -0.81 6.43
CA VAL A 179 11.92 -1.64 6.55
C VAL A 179 11.63 -1.91 8.03
N CYS A 180 10.41 -1.64 8.44
CA CYS A 180 9.86 -2.16 9.68
C CYS A 180 9.25 -3.54 9.39
N ALA A 181 9.83 -4.60 9.97
CA ALA A 181 9.40 -5.97 9.80
C ALA A 181 8.76 -6.49 11.09
N ASP A 182 7.46 -6.73 11.04
CA ASP A 182 6.72 -7.45 12.09
C ASP A 182 6.60 -8.94 11.71
N ASN A 183 7.55 -9.72 12.16
CA ASN A 183 7.61 -11.16 11.86
C ASN A 183 6.51 -11.98 12.58
N GLU A 184 5.90 -11.44 13.63
CA GLU A 184 4.78 -12.09 14.30
C GLU A 184 3.47 -11.92 13.51
N LYS A 185 3.19 -10.71 13.06
CA LYS A 185 2.00 -10.37 12.27
C LYS A 185 2.21 -10.58 10.77
N LEU A 186 3.45 -10.83 10.33
CA LEU A 186 3.88 -10.96 8.94
C LEU A 186 3.58 -9.70 8.13
N VAL A 187 3.92 -8.55 8.70
CA VAL A 187 3.72 -7.23 8.10
C VAL A 187 5.06 -6.54 7.89
N PHE A 188 5.30 -6.06 6.68
CA PHE A 188 6.56 -5.43 6.26
C PHE A 188 6.25 -4.05 5.69
N THR A 189 6.81 -2.99 6.26
CA THR A 189 6.47 -1.63 5.84
C THR A 189 7.70 -0.77 5.64
N THR A 190 7.63 0.18 4.69
CA THR A 190 8.70 1.13 4.39
C THR A 190 8.13 2.54 4.20
N PRO A 191 8.83 3.61 4.64
CA PRO A 191 8.28 4.95 4.69
C PRO A 191 8.08 5.61 3.32
N ALA A 192 8.92 5.31 2.33
CA ALA A 192 8.87 5.95 1.00
C ALA A 192 8.70 7.48 1.10
N TYR A 193 7.75 8.06 0.37
CA TYR A 193 7.49 9.52 0.38
C TYR A 193 6.77 10.07 1.63
N MET A 194 6.63 9.29 2.70
CA MET A 194 6.32 9.87 4.02
C MET A 194 7.52 10.64 4.59
N LEU A 195 8.71 10.40 4.08
CA LEU A 195 9.94 11.15 4.34
C LEU A 195 10.30 12.03 3.13
N ASP A 196 11.26 12.95 3.32
CA ASP A 196 11.91 13.65 2.21
C ASP A 196 12.84 12.66 1.49
N ALA A 197 12.32 11.97 0.50
CA ALA A 197 12.95 10.85 -0.18
C ALA A 197 13.19 11.17 -1.67
N THR A 198 14.34 10.74 -2.18
CA THR A 198 14.59 10.67 -3.62
C THR A 198 13.89 9.48 -4.24
N LEU A 199 13.77 9.44 -5.57
CA LEU A 199 13.27 8.26 -6.28
C LEU A 199 14.09 7.00 -5.97
N LYS A 200 15.42 7.18 -5.77
CA LYS A 200 16.31 6.07 -5.39
C LYS A 200 15.96 5.51 -4.01
N ASP A 201 15.72 6.38 -3.04
CA ASP A 201 15.35 5.98 -1.67
C ASP A 201 14.03 5.20 -1.67
N VAL A 202 13.06 5.65 -2.47
CA VAL A 202 11.78 4.96 -2.66
C VAL A 202 11.97 3.57 -3.28
N TYR A 203 12.83 3.48 -4.30
CA TYR A 203 13.18 2.20 -4.92
C TYR A 203 13.90 1.28 -3.92
N ASP A 204 14.89 1.78 -3.18
CA ASP A 204 15.62 0.99 -2.18
C ASP A 204 14.66 0.45 -1.10
N GLY A 205 13.73 1.27 -0.59
CA GLY A 205 12.72 0.84 0.37
C GLY A 205 11.77 -0.23 -0.19
N ALA A 206 11.33 -0.08 -1.43
CA ALA A 206 10.50 -1.08 -2.10
C ALA A 206 11.26 -2.40 -2.29
N TYR A 207 12.52 -2.32 -2.72
CA TYR A 207 13.39 -3.48 -2.92
C TYR A 207 13.62 -4.22 -1.60
N ASN A 208 14.02 -3.51 -0.55
CA ASN A 208 14.28 -4.08 0.77
C ASN A 208 13.02 -4.70 1.39
N MET A 209 11.85 -4.08 1.19
CA MET A 209 10.58 -4.64 1.65
C MET A 209 10.22 -5.95 0.93
N VAL A 210 10.41 -6.01 -0.39
CA VAL A 210 10.18 -7.24 -1.16
C VAL A 210 11.20 -8.31 -0.78
N ASP A 211 12.47 -7.94 -0.60
CA ASP A 211 13.54 -8.84 -0.16
C ASP A 211 13.20 -9.49 1.19
N ALA A 212 12.79 -8.69 2.19
CA ALA A 212 12.38 -9.19 3.49
C ALA A 212 11.20 -10.17 3.41
N VAL A 213 10.20 -9.90 2.55
CA VAL A 213 9.09 -10.82 2.32
C VAL A 213 9.55 -12.12 1.64
N VAL A 214 10.44 -12.02 0.66
CA VAL A 214 10.98 -13.20 -0.05
C VAL A 214 11.82 -14.05 0.88
N ASP A 215 12.68 -13.44 1.70
CA ASP A 215 13.50 -14.14 2.71
C ASP A 215 12.64 -14.86 3.74
N PHE A 216 11.57 -14.22 4.23
CA PHE A 216 10.59 -14.89 5.10
C PHE A 216 9.96 -16.11 4.42
N LEU A 217 9.52 -15.99 3.16
CA LEU A 217 8.90 -17.09 2.42
C LEU A 217 9.89 -18.22 2.07
N ASP A 218 11.19 -17.93 2.04
CA ASP A 218 12.27 -18.91 1.83
C ASP A 218 12.77 -19.53 3.14
N GLY A 219 12.27 -19.10 4.30
CA GLY A 219 12.64 -19.60 5.61
C GLY A 219 14.05 -19.17 6.06
N LYS A 220 14.48 -17.98 5.64
CA LYS A 220 15.78 -17.40 5.99
C LYS A 220 15.70 -16.50 7.22
#